data_115f50117a7601efd96be194fd30793d
#
_entry.id   115f50117a7601efd96be194fd30793d
#
_cell.length_a   1.000
_cell.length_b   1.000
_cell.length_c   1.000
_cell.angle_alpha   90.00
_cell.angle_beta   90.00
_cell.angle_gamma   90.00
#
_symmetry.space_group_name_H-M   'P 1'
#
loop_
_entity.id
_entity.type
_entity.pdbx_description
1 polymer ?
#
loop_
_entity_poly.entity_id
_entity_poly.type
_entity_poly.pdbx_seq_one_letter_code
_entity_poly.pdbx_strand_id
1 'polypeptide(L)'
;MKRLFLAILATMMMFTSVSAQRLAGVRAEASFITDRMVAELGLSSAQRGSVLNINLAYLNGINSYRDIDSYMWHKRNKELKRMLTGKQWKRYRAANYFYRPIGWRDQAYVHYIYVKYPQHGYCGYDHKHGHPGKKMKKHMK
;
A
#
# COMPACT_ATOMS: atom_id res chain seq x y z
N MET A 1 -5.03 -17.96 40.19
CA MET A 1 -5.72 -18.01 38.88
C MET A 1 -6.01 -16.64 38.25
N LYS A 2 -6.17 -15.57 39.03
CA LYS A 2 -6.40 -14.20 38.47
C LYS A 2 -5.22 -13.64 37.65
N ARG A 3 -3.97 -14.06 37.89
CA ARG A 3 -2.78 -13.56 37.18
C ARG A 3 -2.62 -14.14 35.78
N LEU A 4 -3.15 -15.32 35.49
CA LEU A 4 -3.10 -15.95 34.17
C LEU A 4 -4.08 -15.31 33.18
N PHE A 5 -5.23 -14.85 33.63
CA PHE A 5 -6.21 -14.14 32.80
C PHE A 5 -5.76 -12.77 32.38
N LEU A 6 -5.03 -12.05 33.24
CA LEU A 6 -4.45 -10.74 32.91
C LEU A 6 -3.34 -10.84 31.86
N ALA A 7 -2.53 -11.90 31.89
CA ALA A 7 -1.47 -12.11 30.89
C ALA A 7 -2.06 -12.43 29.50
N ILE A 8 -3.13 -13.21 29.45
CA ILE A 8 -3.81 -13.55 28.17
C ILE A 8 -4.49 -12.32 27.57
N LEU A 9 -5.11 -11.47 28.41
CA LEU A 9 -5.75 -10.24 27.94
C LEU A 9 -4.72 -9.22 27.39
N ALA A 10 -3.57 -9.09 28.04
CA ALA A 10 -2.49 -8.21 27.60
C ALA A 10 -1.88 -8.66 26.25
N THR A 11 -1.77 -9.97 26.06
CA THR A 11 -1.24 -10.55 24.82
C THR A 11 -2.20 -10.33 23.64
N MET A 12 -3.50 -10.45 23.86
CA MET A 12 -4.52 -10.17 22.83
C MET A 12 -4.54 -8.70 22.39
N MET A 13 -4.32 -7.75 23.31
CA MET A 13 -4.29 -6.32 22.96
C MET A 13 -3.09 -5.95 22.08
N MET A 14 -1.95 -6.64 22.21
CA MET A 14 -0.78 -6.34 21.36
C MET A 14 -0.97 -6.77 19.91
N PHE A 15 -1.66 -7.87 19.66
CA PHE A 15 -1.94 -8.35 18.28
C PHE A 15 -2.91 -7.46 17.54
N THR A 16 -3.88 -6.87 18.21
CA THR A 16 -4.84 -5.95 17.59
C THR A 16 -4.19 -4.62 17.18
N SER A 17 -3.23 -4.14 17.95
CA SER A 17 -2.52 -2.88 17.66
C SER A 17 -1.68 -2.94 16.38
N VAL A 18 -0.93 -4.03 16.18
CA VAL A 18 -0.09 -4.23 14.98
C VAL A 18 -0.95 -4.34 13.72
N SER A 19 -2.05 -5.08 13.78
CA SER A 19 -2.98 -5.22 12.66
C SER A 19 -3.67 -3.90 12.30
N ALA A 20 -4.04 -3.09 13.30
CA ALA A 20 -4.64 -1.77 13.10
C ALA A 20 -3.66 -0.78 12.47
N GLN A 21 -2.39 -0.77 12.89
CA GLN A 21 -1.33 0.07 12.30
C GLN A 21 -1.04 -0.32 10.85
N ARG A 22 -0.96 -1.62 10.57
CA ARG A 22 -0.78 -2.11 9.21
C ARG A 22 -1.93 -1.68 8.30
N LEU A 23 -3.16 -1.85 8.74
CA LEU A 23 -4.33 -1.47 7.97
C LEU A 23 -4.39 0.05 7.74
N ALA A 24 -4.04 0.86 8.72
CA ALA A 24 -3.96 2.32 8.57
C ALA A 24 -2.90 2.74 7.54
N GLY A 25 -1.72 2.10 7.55
CA GLY A 25 -0.66 2.34 6.58
C GLY A 25 -1.05 1.92 5.16
N VAL A 26 -1.66 0.75 5.00
CA VAL A 26 -2.19 0.27 3.72
C VAL A 26 -3.26 1.21 3.16
N ARG A 27 -4.15 1.68 4.00
CA ARG A 27 -5.21 2.63 3.62
C ARG A 27 -4.63 3.98 3.20
N ALA A 28 -3.65 4.49 3.93
CA ALA A 28 -2.98 5.75 3.60
C ALA A 28 -2.27 5.66 2.24
N GLU A 29 -1.55 4.57 1.97
CA GLU A 29 -0.88 4.36 0.69
C GLU A 29 -1.86 4.17 -0.45
N ALA A 30 -2.91 3.36 -0.28
CA ALA A 30 -3.95 3.16 -1.27
C ALA A 30 -4.65 4.49 -1.63
N SER A 31 -4.95 5.33 -0.63
CA SER A 31 -5.51 6.66 -0.83
C SER A 31 -4.55 7.56 -1.60
N PHE A 32 -3.28 7.57 -1.23
CA PHE A 32 -2.27 8.40 -1.90
C PHE A 32 -2.08 7.99 -3.37
N ILE A 33 -1.93 6.69 -3.66
CA ILE A 33 -1.87 6.19 -5.04
C ILE A 33 -3.11 6.62 -5.82
N THR A 34 -4.29 6.45 -5.23
CA THR A 34 -5.56 6.78 -5.88
C THR A 34 -5.68 8.28 -6.15
N ASP A 35 -5.32 9.14 -5.22
CA ASP A 35 -5.35 10.59 -5.40
C ASP A 35 -4.37 11.04 -6.50
N ARG A 36 -3.20 10.40 -6.59
CA ARG A 36 -2.26 10.65 -7.70
C ARG A 36 -2.81 10.15 -9.04
N MET A 37 -3.51 9.00 -9.05
CA MET A 37 -4.20 8.52 -10.25
C MET A 37 -5.32 9.48 -10.68
N VAL A 38 -6.08 10.04 -9.75
CA VAL A 38 -7.09 11.07 -10.05
C VAL A 38 -6.44 12.26 -10.74
N ALA A 39 -5.36 12.79 -10.18
CA ALA A 39 -4.68 13.96 -10.69
C ALA A 39 -4.01 13.71 -12.06
N GLU A 40 -3.35 12.57 -12.24
CA GLU A 40 -2.54 12.30 -13.42
C GLU A 40 -3.31 11.64 -14.57
N LEU A 41 -4.34 10.84 -14.25
CA LEU A 41 -5.17 10.15 -15.26
C LEU A 41 -6.49 10.88 -15.54
N GLY A 42 -6.85 11.85 -14.72
CA GLY A 42 -8.12 12.57 -14.86
C GLY A 42 -9.33 11.71 -14.50
N LEU A 43 -9.27 11.02 -13.36
CA LEU A 43 -10.39 10.17 -12.92
C LEU A 43 -11.57 11.00 -12.44
N SER A 44 -12.80 10.52 -12.72
CA SER A 44 -14.02 11.08 -12.15
C SER A 44 -14.17 10.71 -10.67
N SER A 45 -15.06 11.41 -9.96
CA SER A 45 -15.39 11.10 -8.56
C SER A 45 -15.92 9.67 -8.39
N ALA A 46 -16.73 9.19 -9.35
CA ALA A 46 -17.22 7.81 -9.36
C ALA A 46 -16.08 6.79 -9.57
N GLN A 47 -15.15 7.06 -10.48
CA GLN A 47 -13.97 6.22 -10.69
C GLN A 47 -13.09 6.18 -9.45
N ARG A 48 -12.89 7.32 -8.76
CA ARG A 48 -12.04 7.42 -7.56
C ARG A 48 -12.42 6.40 -6.49
N GLY A 49 -13.68 6.30 -6.15
CA GLY A 49 -14.15 5.38 -5.11
C GLY A 49 -13.85 3.92 -5.45
N SER A 50 -14.12 3.53 -6.68
CA SER A 50 -13.85 2.16 -7.16
C SER A 50 -12.37 1.87 -7.24
N VAL A 51 -11.56 2.80 -7.75
CA VAL A 51 -10.09 2.66 -7.84
C VAL A 51 -9.46 2.57 -6.46
N LEU A 52 -9.97 3.34 -5.48
CA LEU A 52 -9.51 3.24 -4.09
C LEU A 52 -9.72 1.84 -3.52
N ASN A 53 -10.90 1.27 -3.70
CA ASN A 53 -11.21 -0.08 -3.23
C ASN A 53 -10.34 -1.14 -3.91
N ILE A 54 -10.09 -1.01 -5.19
CA ILE A 54 -9.23 -1.90 -5.96
C ILE A 54 -7.78 -1.83 -5.46
N ASN A 55 -7.24 -0.64 -5.26
CA ASN A 55 -5.89 -0.44 -4.72
C ASN A 55 -5.76 -0.96 -3.29
N LEU A 56 -6.75 -0.68 -2.45
CA LEU A 56 -6.79 -1.15 -1.07
C LEU A 56 -6.80 -2.67 -0.97
N ALA A 57 -7.62 -3.35 -1.77
CA ALA A 57 -7.69 -4.81 -1.81
C ALA A 57 -6.35 -5.42 -2.22
N TYR A 58 -5.68 -4.86 -3.23
CA TYR A 58 -4.37 -5.32 -3.67
C TYR A 58 -3.31 -5.16 -2.59
N LEU A 59 -3.15 -3.97 -2.03
CA LEU A 59 -2.14 -3.70 -1.00
C LEU A 59 -2.38 -4.51 0.27
N ASN A 60 -3.64 -4.66 0.68
CA ASN A 60 -3.99 -5.48 1.84
C ASN A 60 -3.75 -6.98 1.60
N GLY A 61 -3.80 -7.43 0.36
CA GLY A 61 -3.55 -8.82 -0.04
C GLY A 61 -2.07 -9.21 -0.10
N ILE A 62 -1.14 -8.25 0.01
CA ILE A 62 0.30 -8.54 0.01
C ILE A 62 0.74 -8.96 1.42
N ASN A 63 0.98 -10.24 1.60
CA ASN A 63 1.48 -10.83 2.84
C ASN A 63 2.94 -11.30 2.73
N SER A 64 3.44 -11.48 1.51
CA SER A 64 4.82 -11.83 1.21
C SER A 64 5.24 -11.23 -0.13
N TYR A 65 6.55 -11.22 -0.41
CA TYR A 65 7.07 -10.74 -1.70
C TYR A 65 6.51 -11.53 -2.90
N ARG A 66 6.07 -12.77 -2.69
CA ARG A 66 5.46 -13.62 -3.72
C ARG A 66 4.08 -13.14 -4.15
N ASP A 67 3.42 -12.34 -3.31
CA ASP A 67 2.07 -11.83 -3.59
C ASP A 67 2.10 -10.61 -4.52
N ILE A 68 3.25 -9.97 -4.68
CA ILE A 68 3.41 -8.72 -5.45
C ILE A 68 2.93 -8.86 -6.88
N ASP A 69 3.37 -9.90 -7.59
CA ASP A 69 3.02 -10.18 -8.99
C ASP A 69 2.09 -11.40 -9.12
N SER A 70 1.35 -11.71 -8.07
CA SER A 70 0.44 -12.85 -7.97
C SER A 70 -0.93 -12.58 -8.61
N TYR A 71 -1.85 -13.52 -8.38
CA TYR A 71 -3.26 -13.38 -8.74
C TYR A 71 -3.87 -12.02 -8.36
N MET A 72 -3.51 -11.46 -7.20
CA MET A 72 -4.05 -10.18 -6.73
C MET A 72 -3.63 -9.01 -7.63
N TRP A 73 -2.41 -9.03 -8.16
CA TRP A 73 -1.97 -8.02 -9.13
C TRP A 73 -2.71 -8.14 -10.47
N HIS A 74 -2.86 -9.36 -10.97
CA HIS A 74 -3.65 -9.60 -12.19
C HIS A 74 -5.11 -9.20 -12.02
N LYS A 75 -5.72 -9.54 -10.88
CA LYS A 75 -7.09 -9.14 -10.54
C LYS A 75 -7.23 -7.62 -10.52
N ARG A 76 -6.31 -6.92 -9.82
CA ARG A 76 -6.27 -5.46 -9.78
C ARG A 76 -6.26 -4.85 -11.19
N ASN A 77 -5.34 -5.32 -12.03
CA ASN A 77 -5.21 -4.81 -13.40
C ASN A 77 -6.44 -5.11 -14.26
N LYS A 78 -7.06 -6.27 -14.11
CA LYS A 78 -8.30 -6.63 -14.80
C LYS A 78 -9.45 -5.70 -14.39
N GLU A 79 -9.58 -5.41 -13.11
CA GLU A 79 -10.63 -4.52 -12.59
C GLU A 79 -10.38 -3.07 -13.02
N LEU A 80 -9.13 -2.58 -12.92
CA LEU A 80 -8.77 -1.24 -13.40
C LEU A 80 -9.00 -1.07 -14.91
N LYS A 81 -8.67 -2.09 -15.71
CA LYS A 81 -8.92 -2.05 -17.16
C LYS A 81 -10.41 -1.88 -17.50
N ARG A 82 -11.31 -2.44 -16.70
CA ARG A 82 -12.75 -2.27 -16.87
C ARG A 82 -13.24 -0.90 -16.45
N MET A 83 -12.58 -0.30 -15.47
CA MET A 83 -12.96 0.95 -14.84
C MET A 83 -12.44 2.18 -15.58
N LEU A 84 -11.25 2.08 -16.18
CA LEU A 84 -10.54 3.15 -16.86
C LEU A 84 -10.95 3.24 -18.33
N THR A 85 -10.98 4.45 -18.87
CA THR A 85 -11.05 4.67 -20.33
C THR A 85 -9.79 4.15 -21.01
N GLY A 86 -9.82 3.94 -22.32
CA GLY A 86 -8.65 3.50 -23.07
C GLY A 86 -7.44 4.43 -22.91
N LYS A 87 -7.68 5.74 -22.89
CA LYS A 87 -6.64 6.76 -22.68
C LYS A 87 -6.08 6.72 -21.26
N GLN A 88 -6.94 6.60 -20.25
CA GLN A 88 -6.55 6.45 -18.85
C GLN A 88 -5.75 5.16 -18.64
N TRP A 89 -6.20 4.05 -19.21
CA TRP A 89 -5.53 2.76 -19.14
C TRP A 89 -4.12 2.81 -19.73
N LYS A 90 -3.95 3.46 -20.90
CA LYS A 90 -2.65 3.63 -21.53
C LYS A 90 -1.68 4.41 -20.65
N ARG A 91 -2.13 5.50 -20.05
CA ARG A 91 -1.34 6.33 -19.12
C ARG A 91 -1.01 5.56 -17.83
N TYR A 92 -1.98 4.83 -17.28
CA TYR A 92 -1.79 3.98 -16.12
C TYR A 92 -0.66 2.96 -16.36
N ARG A 93 -0.69 2.25 -17.46
CA ARG A 93 0.34 1.27 -17.80
C ARG A 93 1.72 1.86 -18.01
N ALA A 94 1.79 3.06 -18.52
CA ALA A 94 3.05 3.78 -18.76
C ALA A 94 3.71 4.27 -17.46
N ALA A 95 2.94 4.48 -16.41
CA ALA A 95 3.43 4.92 -15.11
C ALA A 95 3.74 3.73 -14.21
N ASN A 96 5.02 3.33 -14.13
CA ASN A 96 5.43 2.14 -13.37
C ASN A 96 5.00 2.21 -11.89
N TYR A 97 5.05 3.39 -11.28
CA TYR A 97 4.61 3.60 -9.89
C TYR A 97 3.10 3.41 -9.68
N PHE A 98 2.29 3.38 -10.73
CA PHE A 98 0.89 2.96 -10.70
C PHE A 98 0.71 1.49 -11.07
N TYR A 99 1.35 1.07 -12.15
CA TYR A 99 1.19 -0.27 -12.72
C TYR A 99 1.80 -1.36 -11.82
N ARG A 100 2.98 -1.08 -11.26
CA ARG A 100 3.70 -1.94 -10.29
C ARG A 100 4.05 -1.12 -9.04
N PRO A 101 3.08 -0.84 -8.18
CA PRO A 101 3.29 0.08 -7.06
C PRO A 101 4.22 -0.48 -5.99
N ILE A 102 4.32 -1.80 -5.89
CA ILE A 102 5.16 -2.50 -4.92
C ILE A 102 6.20 -3.35 -5.66
N GLY A 103 7.44 -3.28 -5.20
CA GLY A 103 8.54 -4.12 -5.64
C GLY A 103 9.23 -4.81 -4.48
N TRP A 104 10.17 -5.69 -4.79
CA TRP A 104 11.03 -6.35 -3.82
C TRP A 104 12.49 -6.22 -4.27
N ARG A 105 13.32 -5.61 -3.44
CA ARG A 105 14.73 -5.39 -3.71
C ARG A 105 15.51 -5.40 -2.40
N ASP A 106 16.68 -6.05 -2.40
CA ASP A 106 17.59 -6.08 -1.24
C ASP A 106 16.87 -6.53 0.06
N GLN A 107 15.99 -7.55 -0.06
CA GLN A 107 15.20 -8.12 1.03
C GLN A 107 14.22 -7.13 1.68
N ALA A 108 13.81 -6.10 0.94
CA ALA A 108 12.85 -5.11 1.42
C ALA A 108 11.80 -4.78 0.35
N TYR A 109 10.63 -4.36 0.81
CA TYR A 109 9.61 -3.80 -0.08
C TYR A 109 10.01 -2.42 -0.57
N VAL A 110 9.78 -2.18 -1.85
CA VAL A 110 9.92 -0.87 -2.47
C VAL A 110 8.54 -0.35 -2.82
N HIS A 111 8.19 0.80 -2.28
CA HIS A 111 6.92 1.48 -2.55
C HIS A 111 7.17 2.59 -3.58
N TYR A 112 6.95 2.27 -4.84
CA TYR A 112 7.33 3.15 -5.96
C TYR A 112 6.61 4.49 -5.98
N ILE A 113 5.41 4.58 -5.40
CA ILE A 113 4.71 5.87 -5.28
C ILE A 113 5.50 6.86 -4.41
N TYR A 114 6.14 6.38 -3.34
CA TYR A 114 6.96 7.22 -2.48
C TYR A 114 8.37 7.49 -3.06
N VAL A 115 8.84 6.63 -3.94
CA VAL A 115 10.04 6.92 -4.74
C VAL A 115 9.77 8.07 -5.71
N LYS A 116 8.59 8.07 -6.33
CA LYS A 116 8.14 9.14 -7.25
C LYS A 116 7.83 10.45 -6.52
N TYR A 117 7.24 10.37 -5.31
CA TYR A 117 6.80 11.51 -4.52
C TYR A 117 7.42 11.48 -3.11
N PRO A 118 8.73 11.68 -2.97
CA PRO A 118 9.45 11.50 -1.69
C PRO A 118 9.03 12.52 -0.61
N GLN A 119 8.47 13.66 -0.99
CA GLN A 119 8.01 14.69 -0.07
C GLN A 119 6.81 14.27 0.79
N HIS A 120 6.07 13.25 0.40
CA HIS A 120 4.92 12.75 1.16
C HIS A 120 5.28 11.75 2.26
N GLY A 121 6.55 11.34 2.32
CA GLY A 121 7.04 10.46 3.37
C GLY A 121 6.38 9.07 3.37
N TYR A 122 7.21 8.07 3.47
CA TYR A 122 6.77 6.71 3.75
C TYR A 122 6.45 6.57 5.23
N CYS A 123 5.18 6.47 5.62
CA CYS A 123 4.85 5.99 6.96
C CYS A 123 4.97 4.46 6.98
N GLY A 124 6.22 4.00 7.13
CA GLY A 124 6.61 2.61 7.00
C GLY A 124 5.71 1.64 7.76
N TYR A 125 4.79 1.00 7.05
CA TYR A 125 4.26 -0.26 7.50
C TYR A 125 5.04 -1.36 6.80
N ASP A 126 5.66 -2.19 7.59
CA ASP A 126 6.37 -3.35 7.07
C ASP A 126 5.37 -4.50 6.89
N HIS A 127 5.38 -5.12 5.73
CA HIS A 127 4.54 -6.29 5.48
C HIS A 127 5.04 -7.54 6.24
N LYS A 128 6.23 -7.53 6.78
CA LYS A 128 6.77 -8.57 7.68
C LYS A 128 7.90 -8.07 8.58
N HIS A 129 7.79 -8.43 9.86
CA HIS A 129 8.81 -8.35 10.90
C HIS A 129 9.35 -6.95 11.15
N GLY A 130 8.85 -6.35 12.23
CA GLY A 130 9.26 -5.08 12.81
C GLY A 130 10.76 -4.80 12.86
N HIS A 131 11.32 -4.40 11.74
CA HIS A 131 12.49 -3.58 11.76
C HIS A 131 12.03 -2.13 11.73
N PRO A 132 12.28 -1.36 12.81
CA PRO A 132 12.03 0.07 12.78
C PRO A 132 12.87 0.65 11.67
N GLY A 133 12.19 1.22 10.67
CA GLY A 133 12.85 1.90 9.56
C GLY A 133 13.90 2.87 10.11
N LYS A 134 15.14 2.74 9.66
CA LYS A 134 16.19 3.71 9.97
C LYS A 134 15.66 5.09 9.61
N LYS A 135 15.47 5.93 10.62
CA LYS A 135 15.19 7.35 10.43
C LYS A 135 16.30 7.90 9.53
N MET A 136 15.95 8.30 8.31
CA MET A 136 16.86 9.09 7.49
C MET A 136 17.18 10.36 8.28
N LYS A 137 18.42 10.48 8.74
CA LYS A 137 18.93 11.74 9.27
C LYS A 137 18.86 12.76 8.14
N LYS A 138 18.02 13.75 8.31
CA LYS A 138 17.97 14.93 7.50
C LYS A 138 19.31 15.64 7.66
N HIS A 139 20.21 15.52 6.70
CA HIS A 139 21.34 16.41 6.60
C HIS A 139 20.81 17.77 6.15
N MET A 140 20.62 18.66 7.11
CA MET A 140 20.61 20.10 6.82
C MET A 140 22.04 20.55 6.61
N LYS A 141 22.31 21.04 5.42
CA LYS A 141 23.33 22.07 5.18
C LYS A 141 22.62 23.39 4.92
#